data_407de33cd0273f7e51ae8782f8e3ebc4
#
_entry.id   407de33cd0273f7e51ae8782f8e3ebc4
#
_cell.length_a   1.000
_cell.length_b   1.000
_cell.length_c   1.000
_cell.angle_alpha   90.00
_cell.angle_beta   90.00
_cell.angle_gamma   90.00
#
_symmetry.space_group_name_H-M   'P 1'
#
loop_
_entity.id
_entity.type
_entity.pdbx_description
1 polymer ?
#
loop_
_entity_poly.entity_id
_entity_poly.type
_entity_poly.pdbx_seq_one_letter_code
_entity_poly.pdbx_strand_id
1 'polypeptide(L)'
;MRARFLERIMTLLKFSDVSLAFGAMPLLDKVSWQIARGERVCIIGRNGTGKSSMLRLVKGEQKPDDGDVWRAPGLKIGELPQELPVADGRSVFDVVAEGLDGVGALLAEFHHLSQNIQGDDDLDKLMRVQTELEARDGWRLQQLVDSTLSRLQLPADKTLAELSGGWRRRVLLAQALVSEPDLLLLDEPTNHLDIGAIAWLEEALSTFNGAVLFITHDRSFLQNLATRILELDRGGLIDWNGDYASFLVHKEAMLAAEETANALFDKRLAQEEVWIRQGIKARRTRNEGRVRALKELRVERSQRRERQGKANLQIESAEKSGKQVMLLENVSFAHPGGPHLVKDFSMVLQRQDRIGLLGANGTGKTTLLKLMLGDLEPTSGNIERGTRLEVAYFDQMRHQLDLEKTVIDNLAEGRDFIEIDGQNRHVLSYLGDFLFSPQRARTPVKALSGGERARLLLAKLFSKPANLLVLDEPTNDLDVEPLELLEEVLSAYKGTVLLVSHDRASLDNVVTSTLVFEGGGRVREYVGGYEGWIRQGGAAKP
;
A
#
# COMPACT_ATOMS: atom_id res chain seq x y z
N MET A 1 -33.89 -24.32 1.16
CA MET A 1 -33.08 -25.37 0.49
C MET A 1 -32.48 -24.88 -0.84
N ARG A 2 -33.25 -24.24 -1.74
CA ARG A 2 -32.72 -23.70 -3.02
C ARG A 2 -31.62 -22.65 -2.84
N ALA A 3 -31.72 -21.73 -1.89
CA ALA A 3 -30.68 -20.70 -1.65
C ALA A 3 -29.34 -21.31 -1.19
N ARG A 4 -29.36 -22.28 -0.27
CA ARG A 4 -28.14 -23.00 0.17
C ARG A 4 -27.49 -23.85 -0.94
N PHE A 5 -28.29 -24.29 -1.94
CA PHE A 5 -27.76 -25.04 -3.07
C PHE A 5 -27.12 -24.11 -4.11
N LEU A 6 -27.67 -22.91 -4.32
CA LEU A 6 -27.12 -21.88 -5.18
C LEU A 6 -25.83 -21.29 -4.58
N GLU A 7 -25.74 -21.07 -3.25
CA GLU A 7 -24.53 -20.67 -2.56
C GLU A 7 -23.39 -21.70 -2.74
N ARG A 8 -23.67 -22.99 -2.74
CA ARG A 8 -22.66 -24.03 -2.96
C ARG A 8 -22.11 -24.08 -4.39
N ILE A 9 -22.89 -23.67 -5.39
CA ILE A 9 -22.44 -23.66 -6.81
C ILE A 9 -21.55 -22.44 -7.10
N MET A 10 -21.58 -21.40 -6.27
CA MET A 10 -20.84 -20.15 -6.49
C MET A 10 -19.57 -20.00 -5.64
N THR A 11 -19.34 -20.85 -4.63
CA THR A 11 -18.15 -20.77 -3.77
C THR A 11 -16.93 -21.29 -4.53
N LEU A 12 -15.89 -20.46 -4.63
CA LEU A 12 -14.62 -20.79 -5.28
C LEU A 12 -13.60 -21.32 -4.28
N LEU A 13 -13.59 -20.75 -3.07
CA LEU A 13 -12.63 -21.06 -2.02
C LEU A 13 -13.30 -20.95 -0.66
N LYS A 14 -12.90 -21.82 0.30
CA LYS A 14 -13.39 -21.78 1.68
C LYS A 14 -12.28 -22.13 2.66
N PHE A 15 -12.11 -21.30 3.67
CA PHE A 15 -11.31 -21.55 4.86
C PHE A 15 -12.22 -22.06 5.98
N SER A 16 -11.78 -23.10 6.69
CA SER A 16 -12.49 -23.67 7.83
C SER A 16 -11.53 -23.85 9.00
N ASP A 17 -11.70 -23.00 10.02
CA ASP A 17 -10.90 -22.96 11.26
C ASP A 17 -9.38 -22.97 11.03
N VAL A 18 -8.92 -22.23 10.03
CA VAL A 18 -7.53 -22.20 9.60
C VAL A 18 -6.68 -21.45 10.63
N SER A 19 -5.60 -22.10 11.08
CA SER A 19 -4.59 -21.53 11.96
C SER A 19 -3.22 -21.57 11.29
N LEU A 20 -2.44 -20.49 11.49
CA LEU A 20 -1.08 -20.36 10.97
C LEU A 20 -0.23 -19.51 11.92
N ALA A 21 0.97 -19.99 12.28
CA ALA A 21 1.90 -19.27 13.13
C ALA A 21 3.33 -19.29 12.59
N PHE A 22 4.06 -18.18 12.75
CA PHE A 22 5.50 -18.12 12.59
C PHE A 22 6.12 -17.73 13.94
N GLY A 23 6.60 -18.70 14.69
CA GLY A 23 7.14 -18.51 16.04
C GLY A 23 6.06 -18.54 17.13
N ALA A 24 6.18 -17.69 18.15
CA ALA A 24 5.34 -17.77 19.35
C ALA A 24 3.93 -17.17 19.20
N MET A 25 3.70 -16.33 18.18
CA MET A 25 2.40 -15.67 17.98
C MET A 25 1.73 -16.17 16.69
N PRO A 26 0.45 -16.59 16.74
CA PRO A 26 -0.28 -16.97 15.55
C PRO A 26 -0.61 -15.74 14.70
N LEU A 27 -0.40 -15.86 13.37
CA LEU A 27 -0.86 -14.90 12.38
C LEU A 27 -2.35 -15.08 12.08
N LEU A 28 -2.81 -16.33 12.04
CA LEU A 28 -4.20 -16.71 11.88
C LEU A 28 -4.56 -17.68 13.02
N ASP A 29 -5.73 -17.47 13.63
CA ASP A 29 -6.20 -18.25 14.78
C ASP A 29 -7.66 -18.65 14.52
N LYS A 30 -7.87 -19.89 14.01
CA LYS A 30 -9.17 -20.46 13.66
C LYS A 30 -10.02 -19.59 12.75
N VAL A 31 -9.40 -19.08 11.69
CA VAL A 31 -10.05 -18.18 10.74
C VAL A 31 -10.92 -18.97 9.78
N SER A 32 -12.19 -18.55 9.63
CA SER A 32 -13.15 -19.17 8.71
C SER A 32 -13.81 -18.10 7.84
N TRP A 33 -13.72 -18.25 6.52
CA TRP A 33 -14.33 -17.39 5.52
C TRP A 33 -14.42 -18.10 4.17
N GLN A 34 -15.12 -17.51 3.21
CA GLN A 34 -15.24 -18.06 1.86
C GLN A 34 -15.31 -16.93 0.82
N ILE A 35 -15.00 -17.25 -0.44
CA ILE A 35 -15.18 -16.33 -1.56
C ILE A 35 -16.00 -16.98 -2.65
N ALA A 36 -16.95 -16.23 -3.22
CA ALA A 36 -17.81 -16.65 -4.30
C ALA A 36 -17.44 -15.91 -5.60
N ARG A 37 -17.90 -16.45 -6.72
CA ARG A 37 -17.68 -15.83 -8.04
C ARG A 37 -18.29 -14.44 -8.10
N GLY A 38 -17.54 -13.49 -8.67
CA GLY A 38 -17.98 -12.11 -8.83
C GLY A 38 -17.78 -11.21 -7.60
N GLU A 39 -17.34 -11.75 -6.45
CA GLU A 39 -17.01 -10.93 -5.28
C GLU A 39 -15.70 -10.16 -5.48
N ARG A 40 -15.64 -8.95 -4.89
CA ARG A 40 -14.42 -8.14 -4.76
C ARG A 40 -14.11 -8.02 -3.28
N VAL A 41 -13.21 -8.88 -2.83
CA VAL A 41 -12.86 -9.01 -1.42
C VAL A 41 -11.52 -8.34 -1.16
N CYS A 42 -11.51 -7.32 -0.30
CA CYS A 42 -10.28 -6.68 0.13
C CYS A 42 -9.83 -7.24 1.47
N ILE A 43 -8.55 -7.63 1.58
CA ILE A 43 -7.92 -7.99 2.84
C ILE A 43 -7.18 -6.75 3.35
N ILE A 44 -7.55 -6.27 4.53
CA ILE A 44 -6.88 -5.19 5.23
C ILE A 44 -6.30 -5.68 6.56
N GLY A 45 -5.43 -4.90 7.14
CA GLY A 45 -4.77 -5.19 8.42
C GLY A 45 -3.37 -4.60 8.46
N ARG A 46 -2.79 -4.50 9.66
CA ARG A 46 -1.43 -3.97 9.85
C ARG A 46 -0.37 -4.81 9.13
N ASN A 47 0.79 -4.22 8.85
CA ASN A 47 1.92 -4.97 8.30
C ASN A 47 2.37 -6.06 9.29
N GLY A 48 2.60 -7.27 8.75
CA GLY A 48 2.97 -8.42 9.54
C GLY A 48 1.80 -9.19 10.17
N THR A 49 0.52 -8.83 9.91
CA THR A 49 -0.64 -9.59 10.40
C THR A 49 -0.93 -10.88 9.63
N GLY A 50 -0.21 -11.13 8.53
CA GLY A 50 -0.40 -12.35 7.75
C GLY A 50 -1.18 -12.19 6.45
N LYS A 51 -1.41 -10.97 5.95
CA LYS A 51 -2.13 -10.71 4.69
C LYS A 51 -1.54 -11.50 3.50
N SER A 52 -0.25 -11.33 3.22
CA SER A 52 0.42 -12.07 2.13
C SER A 52 0.52 -13.57 2.41
N SER A 53 0.62 -14.00 3.69
CA SER A 53 0.54 -15.43 4.05
C SER A 53 -0.82 -16.02 3.74
N MET A 54 -1.91 -15.23 3.93
CA MET A 54 -3.25 -15.64 3.55
C MET A 54 -3.38 -15.83 2.03
N LEU A 55 -2.77 -14.95 1.20
CA LEU A 55 -2.72 -15.17 -0.26
C LEU A 55 -1.94 -16.43 -0.63
N ARG A 56 -0.82 -16.75 0.05
CA ARG A 56 -0.07 -17.99 -0.17
C ARG A 56 -0.88 -19.24 0.21
N LEU A 57 -1.68 -19.17 1.29
CA LEU A 57 -2.62 -20.23 1.65
C LEU A 57 -3.70 -20.39 0.57
N VAL A 58 -4.23 -19.30 0.00
CA VAL A 58 -5.20 -19.34 -1.11
C VAL A 58 -4.60 -20.01 -2.33
N LYS A 59 -3.36 -19.71 -2.70
CA LYS A 59 -2.63 -20.34 -3.82
C LYS A 59 -2.29 -21.82 -3.56
N GLY A 60 -2.18 -22.22 -2.31
CA GLY A 60 -1.72 -23.57 -1.92
C GLY A 60 -0.20 -23.71 -1.85
N GLU A 61 0.54 -22.60 -1.93
CA GLU A 61 2.01 -22.55 -1.74
C GLU A 61 2.40 -22.79 -0.29
N GLN A 62 1.46 -22.52 0.63
CA GLN A 62 1.62 -22.74 2.06
C GLN A 62 0.48 -23.61 2.57
N LYS A 63 0.78 -24.52 3.50
CA LYS A 63 -0.22 -25.31 4.22
C LYS A 63 -0.53 -24.62 5.55
N PRO A 64 -1.78 -24.68 6.02
CA PRO A 64 -2.10 -24.25 7.39
C PRO A 64 -1.51 -25.21 8.41
N ASP A 65 -1.29 -24.71 9.65
CA ASP A 65 -0.89 -25.55 10.79
C ASP A 65 -2.07 -26.37 11.30
N ASP A 66 -3.30 -25.82 11.25
CA ASP A 66 -4.56 -26.48 11.61
C ASP A 66 -5.70 -25.93 10.75
N GLY A 67 -6.80 -26.69 10.62
CA GLY A 67 -7.93 -26.35 9.77
C GLY A 67 -7.75 -26.79 8.32
N ASP A 68 -8.69 -26.38 7.45
CA ASP A 68 -8.73 -26.81 6.05
C ASP A 68 -8.99 -25.63 5.09
N VAL A 69 -8.34 -25.69 3.92
CA VAL A 69 -8.53 -24.76 2.80
C VAL A 69 -9.06 -25.52 1.60
N TRP A 70 -10.38 -25.48 1.45
CA TRP A 70 -11.06 -26.09 0.31
C TRP A 70 -11.04 -25.16 -0.91
N ARG A 71 -10.77 -25.71 -2.08
CA ARG A 71 -10.80 -25.03 -3.39
C ARG A 71 -11.75 -25.78 -4.32
N ALA A 72 -12.50 -25.04 -5.13
CA ALA A 72 -13.36 -25.64 -6.14
C ALA A 72 -12.53 -26.50 -7.11
N PRO A 73 -13.02 -27.69 -7.51
CA PRO A 73 -12.32 -28.49 -8.51
C PRO A 73 -12.11 -27.71 -9.82
N GLY A 74 -10.86 -27.69 -10.31
CA GLY A 74 -10.52 -26.96 -11.54
C GLY A 74 -10.45 -25.44 -11.39
N LEU A 75 -10.45 -24.90 -10.17
CA LEU A 75 -10.30 -23.47 -9.89
C LEU A 75 -9.01 -22.93 -10.52
N LYS A 76 -9.16 -21.97 -11.43
CA LYS A 76 -8.05 -21.24 -12.02
C LYS A 76 -7.79 -19.97 -11.22
N ILE A 77 -6.57 -19.85 -10.71
CA ILE A 77 -6.11 -18.68 -9.94
C ILE A 77 -5.11 -17.91 -10.80
N GLY A 78 -5.42 -16.64 -11.09
CA GLY A 78 -4.48 -15.69 -11.66
C GLY A 78 -3.85 -14.85 -10.55
N GLU A 79 -2.61 -14.43 -10.73
CA GLU A 79 -1.91 -13.55 -9.79
C GLU A 79 -1.27 -12.38 -10.53
N LEU A 80 -1.42 -11.19 -9.98
CA LEU A 80 -0.65 -10.03 -10.41
C LEU A 80 0.59 -9.91 -9.50
N PRO A 81 1.80 -10.18 -10.03
CA PRO A 81 3.03 -10.06 -9.26
C PRO A 81 3.21 -8.65 -8.69
N GLN A 82 3.79 -8.55 -7.51
CA GLN A 82 4.06 -7.26 -6.87
C GLN A 82 5.17 -6.50 -7.61
N GLU A 83 6.23 -7.19 -8.03
CA GLU A 83 7.35 -6.61 -8.75
C GLU A 83 7.05 -6.44 -10.23
N LEU A 84 7.53 -5.32 -10.80
CA LEU A 84 7.46 -5.10 -12.24
C LEU A 84 8.46 -6.00 -12.97
N PRO A 85 8.11 -6.49 -14.19
CA PRO A 85 9.04 -7.26 -14.99
C PRO A 85 10.25 -6.39 -15.38
N VAL A 86 11.39 -7.03 -15.50
CA VAL A 86 12.61 -6.37 -15.99
C VAL A 86 12.32 -5.74 -17.37
N ALA A 87 12.83 -4.53 -17.57
CA ALA A 87 12.74 -3.83 -18.85
C ALA A 87 13.71 -4.48 -19.85
N ASP A 88 13.35 -5.63 -20.39
CA ASP A 88 14.15 -6.43 -21.34
C ASP A 88 13.60 -6.34 -22.78
N GLY A 89 14.20 -7.13 -23.68
CA GLY A 89 13.84 -7.17 -25.10
C GLY A 89 12.62 -8.04 -25.44
N ARG A 90 11.93 -8.67 -24.46
CA ARG A 90 10.72 -9.46 -24.74
C ARG A 90 9.60 -8.55 -25.22
N SER A 91 8.82 -9.02 -26.18
CA SER A 91 7.63 -8.32 -26.64
C SER A 91 6.50 -8.39 -25.62
N VAL A 92 5.55 -7.46 -25.71
CA VAL A 92 4.32 -7.51 -24.89
C VAL A 92 3.56 -8.81 -25.15
N PHE A 93 3.51 -9.28 -26.41
CA PHE A 93 2.90 -10.55 -26.78
C PHE A 93 3.52 -11.73 -26.03
N ASP A 94 4.86 -11.81 -26.00
CA ASP A 94 5.57 -12.91 -25.32
C ASP A 94 5.21 -12.99 -23.84
N VAL A 95 5.26 -11.84 -23.16
CA VAL A 95 5.00 -11.78 -21.73
C VAL A 95 3.54 -12.14 -21.41
N VAL A 96 2.58 -11.69 -22.22
CA VAL A 96 1.18 -12.06 -22.03
C VAL A 96 0.97 -13.56 -22.33
N ALA A 97 1.59 -14.09 -23.37
CA ALA A 97 1.52 -15.51 -23.72
C ALA A 97 2.11 -16.42 -22.61
N GLU A 98 3.15 -15.97 -21.88
CA GLU A 98 3.70 -16.70 -20.71
C GLU A 98 2.64 -17.01 -19.64
N GLY A 99 1.52 -16.26 -19.58
CA GLY A 99 0.40 -16.53 -18.69
C GLY A 99 -0.42 -17.79 -19.08
N LEU A 100 -0.08 -18.44 -20.19
CA LEU A 100 -0.69 -19.69 -20.67
C LEU A 100 0.26 -20.87 -20.44
N ASP A 101 0.00 -21.64 -19.39
CA ASP A 101 0.82 -22.78 -18.98
C ASP A 101 1.12 -23.75 -20.15
N GLY A 102 2.40 -23.99 -20.40
CA GLY A 102 2.92 -25.01 -21.32
C GLY A 102 2.73 -24.72 -22.82
N VAL A 103 1.97 -23.70 -23.21
CA VAL A 103 1.73 -23.33 -24.63
C VAL A 103 2.24 -21.92 -24.94
N GLY A 104 2.42 -21.07 -23.94
CA GLY A 104 2.82 -19.68 -24.13
C GLY A 104 4.15 -19.53 -24.87
N ALA A 105 5.16 -20.33 -24.53
CA ALA A 105 6.46 -20.33 -25.22
C ALA A 105 6.35 -20.72 -26.70
N LEU A 106 5.49 -21.68 -27.04
CA LEU A 106 5.24 -22.08 -28.42
C LEU A 106 4.52 -20.98 -29.21
N LEU A 107 3.58 -20.26 -28.57
CA LEU A 107 2.90 -19.12 -29.20
C LEU A 107 3.88 -17.96 -29.45
N ALA A 108 4.77 -17.66 -28.50
CA ALA A 108 5.81 -16.67 -28.68
C ALA A 108 6.78 -17.05 -29.82
N GLU A 109 7.22 -18.31 -29.87
CA GLU A 109 8.08 -18.81 -30.93
C GLU A 109 7.39 -18.74 -32.29
N PHE A 110 6.11 -19.16 -32.39
CA PHE A 110 5.31 -19.04 -33.60
C PHE A 110 5.18 -17.58 -34.06
N HIS A 111 4.89 -16.67 -33.14
CA HIS A 111 4.74 -15.24 -33.41
C HIS A 111 6.06 -14.66 -34.01
N HIS A 112 7.19 -14.96 -33.38
CA HIS A 112 8.49 -14.50 -33.88
C HIS A 112 8.87 -15.10 -35.25
N LEU A 113 8.68 -16.41 -35.41
CA LEU A 113 8.99 -17.08 -36.70
C LEU A 113 8.10 -16.57 -37.83
N SER A 114 6.81 -16.33 -37.55
CA SER A 114 5.85 -15.83 -38.57
C SER A 114 6.19 -14.41 -39.06
N GLN A 115 6.83 -13.60 -38.25
CA GLN A 115 7.24 -12.22 -38.62
C GLN A 115 8.60 -12.15 -39.34
N ASN A 116 9.51 -13.11 -39.12
CA ASN A 116 10.90 -13.03 -39.51
C ASN A 116 11.39 -14.30 -40.27
N ILE A 117 10.67 -14.76 -41.28
CA ILE A 117 11.11 -15.91 -42.10
C ILE A 117 12.28 -15.48 -42.98
N GLN A 118 13.49 -16.04 -42.75
CA GLN A 118 14.69 -15.71 -43.51
C GLN A 118 15.23 -16.89 -44.36
N GLY A 119 14.61 -18.10 -44.31
CA GLY A 119 15.05 -19.26 -45.08
C GLY A 119 14.20 -20.50 -44.85
N ASP A 120 14.56 -21.59 -45.58
CA ASP A 120 13.84 -22.87 -45.54
C ASP A 120 13.92 -23.51 -44.15
N ASP A 121 15.00 -23.34 -43.39
CA ASP A 121 15.14 -23.82 -42.01
C ASP A 121 14.13 -23.19 -41.06
N ASP A 122 13.78 -21.91 -41.26
CA ASP A 122 12.77 -21.21 -40.44
C ASP A 122 11.37 -21.67 -40.81
N LEU A 123 11.14 -21.99 -42.07
CA LEU A 123 9.87 -22.54 -42.52
C LEU A 123 9.62 -23.94 -41.92
N ASP A 124 10.66 -24.80 -41.88
CA ASP A 124 10.57 -26.11 -41.25
C ASP A 124 10.29 -26.02 -39.73
N LYS A 125 10.93 -25.07 -39.05
CA LYS A 125 10.65 -24.80 -37.64
C LYS A 125 9.21 -24.31 -37.45
N LEU A 126 8.76 -23.34 -38.24
CA LEU A 126 7.42 -22.82 -38.20
C LEU A 126 6.36 -23.93 -38.33
N MET A 127 6.53 -24.84 -39.30
CA MET A 127 5.63 -25.97 -39.52
C MET A 127 5.61 -26.94 -38.31
N ARG A 128 6.74 -27.18 -37.66
CA ARG A 128 6.83 -28.01 -36.45
C ARG A 128 6.07 -27.35 -35.28
N VAL A 129 6.36 -26.07 -35.03
CA VAL A 129 5.68 -25.30 -33.95
C VAL A 129 4.19 -25.23 -34.22
N GLN A 130 3.77 -25.01 -35.48
CA GLN A 130 2.37 -25.02 -35.87
C GLN A 130 1.69 -26.37 -35.58
N THR A 131 2.33 -27.50 -35.93
CA THR A 131 1.80 -28.84 -35.66
C THR A 131 1.67 -29.08 -34.16
N GLU A 132 2.60 -28.60 -33.35
CA GLU A 132 2.55 -28.73 -31.89
C GLU A 132 1.46 -27.84 -31.28
N LEU A 133 1.26 -26.63 -31.80
CA LEU A 133 0.16 -25.75 -31.40
C LEU A 133 -1.19 -26.35 -31.73
N GLU A 134 -1.37 -26.93 -32.94
CA GLU A 134 -2.62 -27.63 -33.31
C GLU A 134 -2.93 -28.80 -32.36
N ALA A 135 -1.91 -29.56 -31.97
CA ALA A 135 -2.09 -30.67 -31.02
C ALA A 135 -2.48 -30.22 -29.60
N ARG A 136 -2.24 -28.96 -29.24
CA ARG A 136 -2.49 -28.40 -27.88
C ARG A 136 -3.59 -27.34 -27.85
N ASP A 137 -4.47 -27.27 -28.88
CA ASP A 137 -5.51 -26.23 -29.01
C ASP A 137 -4.94 -24.78 -29.00
N GLY A 138 -3.70 -24.63 -29.53
CA GLY A 138 -2.93 -23.38 -29.47
C GLY A 138 -3.61 -22.20 -30.16
N TRP A 139 -4.38 -22.43 -31.22
CA TRP A 139 -5.08 -21.35 -31.94
C TRP A 139 -6.17 -20.67 -31.11
N ARG A 140 -6.88 -21.44 -30.29
CA ARG A 140 -7.83 -20.86 -29.32
C ARG A 140 -7.08 -20.04 -28.27
N LEU A 141 -5.94 -20.51 -27.80
CA LEU A 141 -5.11 -19.80 -26.84
C LEU A 141 -4.49 -18.53 -27.44
N GLN A 142 -4.08 -18.55 -28.70
CA GLN A 142 -3.64 -17.34 -29.41
C GLN A 142 -4.77 -16.30 -29.47
N GLN A 143 -6.00 -16.72 -29.80
CA GLN A 143 -7.15 -15.82 -29.82
C GLN A 143 -7.42 -15.19 -28.43
N LEU A 144 -7.16 -15.93 -27.34
CA LEU A 144 -7.23 -15.37 -25.97
C LEU A 144 -6.17 -14.30 -25.74
N VAL A 145 -4.93 -14.52 -26.19
CA VAL A 145 -3.87 -13.49 -26.13
C VAL A 145 -4.29 -12.24 -26.88
N ASP A 146 -4.68 -12.39 -28.16
CA ASP A 146 -5.06 -11.27 -29.04
C ASP A 146 -6.25 -10.48 -28.48
N SER A 147 -7.27 -11.20 -27.98
CA SER A 147 -8.45 -10.56 -27.36
C SER A 147 -8.10 -9.84 -26.06
N THR A 148 -7.19 -10.39 -25.25
CA THR A 148 -6.72 -9.77 -24.02
C THR A 148 -5.91 -8.52 -24.31
N LEU A 149 -4.98 -8.58 -25.25
CA LEU A 149 -4.20 -7.43 -25.71
C LEU A 149 -5.09 -6.31 -26.25
N SER A 150 -6.08 -6.66 -27.09
CA SER A 150 -7.05 -5.71 -27.65
C SER A 150 -7.92 -5.07 -26.56
N ARG A 151 -8.46 -5.86 -25.63
CA ARG A 151 -9.28 -5.38 -24.50
C ARG A 151 -8.53 -4.41 -23.60
N LEU A 152 -7.25 -4.67 -23.34
CA LEU A 152 -6.40 -3.84 -22.50
C LEU A 152 -5.62 -2.80 -23.29
N GLN A 153 -5.86 -2.67 -24.61
CA GLN A 153 -5.24 -1.71 -25.52
C GLN A 153 -3.71 -1.75 -25.48
N LEU A 154 -3.13 -2.95 -25.44
CA LEU A 154 -1.70 -3.16 -25.35
C LEU A 154 -1.06 -3.30 -26.74
N PRO A 155 0.10 -2.66 -27.00
CA PRO A 155 0.84 -2.78 -28.25
C PRO A 155 1.63 -4.09 -28.26
N ALA A 156 1.16 -5.11 -28.98
CA ALA A 156 1.71 -6.47 -29.01
C ALA A 156 3.22 -6.53 -29.31
N ASP A 157 3.67 -5.74 -30.29
CA ASP A 157 5.05 -5.82 -30.85
C ASP A 157 6.07 -4.96 -30.10
N LYS A 158 5.64 -4.09 -29.18
CA LYS A 158 6.57 -3.29 -28.39
C LYS A 158 7.30 -4.15 -27.36
N THR A 159 8.57 -3.79 -27.13
CA THR A 159 9.37 -4.45 -26.08
C THR A 159 9.10 -3.84 -24.71
N LEU A 160 9.32 -4.64 -23.64
CA LEU A 160 9.19 -4.14 -22.27
C LEU A 160 10.12 -2.97 -21.97
N ALA A 161 11.29 -2.90 -22.63
CA ALA A 161 12.25 -1.81 -22.48
C ALA A 161 11.70 -0.45 -22.97
N GLU A 162 10.78 -0.47 -23.94
CA GLU A 162 10.15 0.74 -24.49
C GLU A 162 8.97 1.25 -23.65
N LEU A 163 8.53 0.45 -22.64
CA LEU A 163 7.34 0.72 -21.88
C LEU A 163 7.65 1.41 -20.53
N SER A 164 6.82 2.37 -20.17
CA SER A 164 6.81 2.94 -18.81
C SER A 164 6.37 1.91 -17.76
N GLY A 165 6.64 2.18 -16.48
CA GLY A 165 6.23 1.31 -15.37
C GLY A 165 4.72 1.01 -15.36
N GLY A 166 3.88 2.02 -15.62
CA GLY A 166 2.43 1.84 -15.71
C GLY A 166 2.01 0.92 -16.84
N TRP A 167 2.63 1.05 -18.01
CA TRP A 167 2.38 0.14 -19.14
C TRP A 167 2.85 -1.29 -18.86
N ARG A 168 4.01 -1.47 -18.22
CA ARG A 168 4.49 -2.80 -17.80
C ARG A 168 3.54 -3.46 -16.79
N ARG A 169 2.91 -2.67 -15.90
CA ARG A 169 1.88 -3.17 -14.97
C ARG A 169 0.64 -3.66 -15.72
N ARG A 170 0.21 -2.94 -16.77
CA ARG A 170 -0.89 -3.39 -17.64
C ARG A 170 -0.57 -4.71 -18.34
N VAL A 171 0.68 -4.90 -18.79
CA VAL A 171 1.16 -6.16 -19.39
C VAL A 171 1.08 -7.31 -18.39
N LEU A 172 1.52 -7.10 -17.13
CA LEU A 172 1.36 -8.12 -16.08
C LEU A 172 -0.10 -8.46 -15.78
N LEU A 173 -0.98 -7.47 -15.79
CA LEU A 173 -2.41 -7.73 -15.62
C LEU A 173 -2.96 -8.55 -16.80
N ALA A 174 -2.53 -8.24 -18.03
CA ALA A 174 -2.89 -9.03 -19.20
C ALA A 174 -2.41 -10.48 -19.08
N GLN A 175 -1.17 -10.69 -18.65
CA GLN A 175 -0.60 -12.00 -18.36
C GLN A 175 -1.41 -12.78 -17.32
N ALA A 176 -1.84 -12.11 -16.23
CA ALA A 176 -2.67 -12.73 -15.20
C ALA A 176 -4.08 -13.06 -15.68
N LEU A 177 -4.63 -12.30 -16.63
CA LEU A 177 -6.00 -12.43 -17.13
C LEU A 177 -6.15 -13.34 -18.34
N VAL A 178 -5.07 -13.59 -19.10
CA VAL A 178 -5.10 -14.34 -20.37
C VAL A 178 -5.59 -15.78 -20.20
N SER A 179 -5.33 -16.39 -19.04
CA SER A 179 -5.82 -17.74 -18.70
C SER A 179 -7.30 -17.79 -18.30
N GLU A 180 -8.02 -16.65 -18.34
CA GLU A 180 -9.40 -16.50 -17.87
C GLU A 180 -9.59 -17.07 -16.44
N PRO A 181 -8.90 -16.51 -15.42
CA PRO A 181 -8.97 -17.05 -14.07
C PRO A 181 -10.37 -16.87 -13.45
N ASP A 182 -10.79 -17.82 -12.60
CA ASP A 182 -11.99 -17.70 -11.79
C ASP A 182 -11.78 -16.78 -10.58
N LEU A 183 -10.53 -16.76 -10.06
CA LEU A 183 -10.09 -15.94 -8.93
C LEU A 183 -8.79 -15.22 -9.29
N LEU A 184 -8.79 -13.90 -9.16
CA LEU A 184 -7.61 -13.05 -9.36
C LEU A 184 -7.08 -12.57 -8.01
N LEU A 185 -5.80 -12.77 -7.77
CA LEU A 185 -5.10 -12.33 -6.56
C LEU A 185 -4.23 -11.11 -6.86
N LEU A 186 -4.36 -10.08 -6.03
CA LEU A 186 -3.61 -8.83 -6.16
C LEU A 186 -2.99 -8.47 -4.81
N ASP A 187 -1.66 -8.36 -4.76
CA ASP A 187 -0.95 -7.87 -3.57
C ASP A 187 -0.40 -6.48 -3.86
N GLU A 188 -0.96 -5.45 -3.19
CA GLU A 188 -0.65 -4.03 -3.34
C GLU A 188 -0.60 -3.56 -4.81
N PRO A 189 -1.70 -3.73 -5.59
CA PRO A 189 -1.68 -3.49 -7.02
C PRO A 189 -1.50 -2.02 -7.42
N THR A 190 -1.76 -1.09 -6.52
CA THR A 190 -1.67 0.37 -6.74
C THR A 190 -0.30 0.95 -6.46
N ASN A 191 0.60 0.21 -5.79
CA ASN A 191 1.94 0.69 -5.46
C ASN A 191 2.74 1.07 -6.70
N HIS A 192 3.38 2.22 -6.64
CA HIS A 192 4.20 2.80 -7.72
C HIS A 192 3.45 3.13 -9.02
N LEU A 193 2.11 3.06 -9.03
CA LEU A 193 1.29 3.49 -10.15
C LEU A 193 0.93 4.97 -10.01
N ASP A 194 0.89 5.66 -11.14
CA ASP A 194 0.29 6.99 -11.19
C ASP A 194 -1.26 6.91 -11.22
N ILE A 195 -1.91 8.03 -10.94
CA ILE A 195 -3.37 8.08 -10.80
C ILE A 195 -4.09 7.61 -12.08
N GLY A 196 -3.53 7.88 -13.26
CA GLY A 196 -4.10 7.41 -14.52
C GLY A 196 -4.07 5.88 -14.63
N ALA A 197 -2.95 5.27 -14.24
CA ALA A 197 -2.81 3.81 -14.22
C ALA A 197 -3.73 3.16 -13.15
N ILE A 198 -3.90 3.81 -11.99
CA ILE A 198 -4.83 3.33 -10.94
C ILE A 198 -6.28 3.38 -11.45
N ALA A 199 -6.71 4.49 -12.05
CA ALA A 199 -8.06 4.63 -12.59
C ALA A 199 -8.36 3.58 -13.67
N TRP A 200 -7.39 3.34 -14.57
CA TRP A 200 -7.49 2.28 -15.56
C TRP A 200 -7.60 0.89 -14.91
N LEU A 201 -6.82 0.61 -13.86
CA LEU A 201 -6.87 -0.66 -13.14
C LEU A 201 -8.23 -0.88 -12.46
N GLU A 202 -8.79 0.16 -11.84
CA GLU A 202 -10.15 0.15 -11.26
C GLU A 202 -11.19 -0.26 -12.31
N GLU A 203 -11.15 0.37 -13.49
CA GLU A 203 -12.06 0.06 -14.59
C GLU A 203 -11.91 -1.39 -15.08
N ALA A 204 -10.68 -1.84 -15.30
CA ALA A 204 -10.39 -3.20 -15.75
C ALA A 204 -10.90 -4.26 -14.75
N LEU A 205 -10.70 -4.03 -13.43
CA LEU A 205 -11.14 -4.96 -12.38
C LEU A 205 -12.65 -4.89 -12.12
N SER A 206 -13.29 -3.74 -12.31
CA SER A 206 -14.75 -3.60 -12.17
C SER A 206 -15.51 -4.44 -13.19
N THR A 207 -14.96 -4.56 -14.40
CA THR A 207 -15.55 -5.32 -15.52
C THR A 207 -15.15 -6.80 -15.54
N PHE A 208 -14.26 -7.23 -14.65
CA PHE A 208 -13.82 -8.63 -14.59
C PHE A 208 -14.92 -9.55 -14.05
N ASN A 209 -15.18 -10.67 -14.73
CA ASN A 209 -16.28 -11.59 -14.39
C ASN A 209 -15.97 -12.58 -13.26
N GLY A 210 -14.69 -12.82 -12.95
CA GLY A 210 -14.25 -13.67 -11.85
C GLY A 210 -14.33 -12.95 -10.50
N ALA A 211 -13.92 -13.65 -9.45
CA ALA A 211 -13.72 -13.05 -8.14
C ALA A 211 -12.35 -12.36 -8.08
N VAL A 212 -12.26 -11.28 -7.29
CA VAL A 212 -10.99 -10.59 -7.01
C VAL A 212 -10.75 -10.61 -5.51
N LEU A 213 -9.59 -11.11 -5.11
CA LEU A 213 -9.09 -11.03 -3.74
C LEU A 213 -7.84 -10.16 -3.74
N PHE A 214 -7.88 -9.04 -3.05
CA PHE A 214 -6.79 -8.07 -3.12
C PHE A 214 -6.41 -7.50 -1.76
N ILE A 215 -5.16 -7.11 -1.65
CA ILE A 215 -4.61 -6.36 -0.52
C ILE A 215 -4.29 -4.98 -1.03
N THR A 216 -4.71 -3.93 -0.34
CA THR A 216 -4.33 -2.56 -0.66
C THR A 216 -4.38 -1.64 0.56
N HIS A 217 -3.57 -0.59 0.52
CA HIS A 217 -3.61 0.52 1.44
C HIS A 217 -4.19 1.79 0.81
N ASP A 218 -4.46 1.77 -0.49
CA ASP A 218 -5.16 2.85 -1.21
C ASP A 218 -6.66 2.85 -0.87
N ARG A 219 -7.07 3.82 -0.05
CA ARG A 219 -8.45 3.95 0.45
C ARG A 219 -9.45 4.25 -0.65
N SER A 220 -9.06 5.02 -1.66
CA SER A 220 -9.91 5.35 -2.81
C SER A 220 -10.15 4.12 -3.68
N PHE A 221 -9.08 3.36 -3.97
CA PHE A 221 -9.17 2.10 -4.71
C PHE A 221 -10.04 1.08 -3.97
N LEU A 222 -9.86 0.96 -2.64
CA LEU A 222 -10.65 0.09 -1.78
C LEU A 222 -12.13 0.49 -1.82
N GLN A 223 -12.44 1.79 -1.62
CA GLN A 223 -13.81 2.32 -1.64
C GLN A 223 -14.51 2.09 -2.98
N ASN A 224 -13.78 2.22 -4.10
CA ASN A 224 -14.34 2.09 -5.44
C ASN A 224 -14.56 0.64 -5.88
N LEU A 225 -13.72 -0.30 -5.38
CA LEU A 225 -13.70 -1.67 -5.88
C LEU A 225 -14.28 -2.69 -4.90
N ALA A 226 -14.03 -2.55 -3.58
CA ALA A 226 -14.41 -3.57 -2.61
C ALA A 226 -15.91 -3.66 -2.41
N THR A 227 -16.44 -4.87 -2.48
CA THR A 227 -17.82 -5.20 -2.08
C THR A 227 -17.86 -5.87 -0.71
N ARG A 228 -16.71 -6.33 -0.22
CA ARG A 228 -16.56 -7.02 1.06
C ARG A 228 -15.13 -6.83 1.58
N ILE A 229 -15.01 -6.67 2.89
CA ILE A 229 -13.74 -6.38 3.56
C ILE A 229 -13.46 -7.48 4.59
N LEU A 230 -12.24 -8.01 4.55
CA LEU A 230 -11.69 -8.95 5.52
C LEU A 230 -10.59 -8.24 6.30
N GLU A 231 -10.81 -7.89 7.56
CA GLU A 231 -9.77 -7.31 8.40
C GLU A 231 -9.07 -8.37 9.24
N LEU A 232 -7.75 -8.48 9.09
CA LEU A 232 -6.89 -9.31 9.94
C LEU A 232 -6.39 -8.46 11.12
N ASP A 233 -6.87 -8.76 12.32
CA ASP A 233 -6.41 -8.10 13.55
C ASP A 233 -6.12 -9.15 14.64
N ARG A 234 -4.92 -9.10 15.21
CA ARG A 234 -4.49 -9.96 16.34
C ARG A 234 -4.71 -11.46 16.14
N GLY A 235 -4.63 -11.94 14.90
CA GLY A 235 -4.87 -13.33 14.49
C GLY A 235 -6.33 -13.68 14.22
N GLY A 236 -7.28 -12.79 14.56
CA GLY A 236 -8.69 -12.93 14.22
C GLY A 236 -9.01 -12.33 12.86
N LEU A 237 -10.18 -12.68 12.32
CA LEU A 237 -10.72 -12.16 11.08
C LEU A 237 -12.06 -11.48 11.34
N ILE A 238 -12.18 -10.22 10.94
CA ILE A 238 -13.47 -9.52 10.86
C ILE A 238 -13.92 -9.56 9.41
N ASP A 239 -15.11 -10.05 9.16
CA ASP A 239 -15.71 -10.21 7.83
C ASP A 239 -16.88 -9.23 7.70
N TRP A 240 -16.73 -8.21 6.86
CA TRP A 240 -17.71 -7.15 6.65
C TRP A 240 -18.22 -7.13 5.21
N ASN A 241 -19.51 -7.33 5.04
CA ASN A 241 -20.19 -7.17 3.76
C ASN A 241 -20.63 -5.70 3.60
N GLY A 242 -19.95 -4.95 2.76
CA GLY A 242 -20.21 -3.55 2.52
C GLY A 242 -18.97 -2.81 2.02
N ASP A 243 -19.12 -1.52 1.80
CA ASP A 243 -18.05 -0.62 1.40
C ASP A 243 -17.14 -0.20 2.57
N TYR A 244 -16.07 0.49 2.26
CA TYR A 244 -15.07 0.90 3.25
C TYR A 244 -15.61 1.95 4.22
N ALA A 245 -16.47 2.87 3.77
CA ALA A 245 -17.04 3.89 4.64
C ALA A 245 -17.93 3.27 5.73
N SER A 246 -18.80 2.32 5.37
CA SER A 246 -19.65 1.59 6.32
C SER A 246 -18.85 0.69 7.26
N PHE A 247 -17.73 0.12 6.75
CA PHE A 247 -16.79 -0.64 7.58
C PHE A 247 -16.15 0.23 8.66
N LEU A 248 -15.70 1.44 8.34
CA LEU A 248 -15.09 2.36 9.31
C LEU A 248 -16.05 2.69 10.46
N VAL A 249 -17.32 2.99 10.15
CA VAL A 249 -18.36 3.24 11.17
C VAL A 249 -18.56 2.01 12.08
N HIS A 250 -18.63 0.82 11.47
CA HIS A 250 -18.76 -0.42 12.25
C HIS A 250 -17.53 -0.66 13.15
N LYS A 251 -16.33 -0.46 12.60
CA LYS A 251 -15.07 -0.64 13.32
C LYS A 251 -14.97 0.31 14.52
N GLU A 252 -15.34 1.57 14.36
CA GLU A 252 -15.35 2.55 15.44
C GLU A 252 -16.31 2.13 16.57
N ALA A 253 -17.53 1.73 16.23
CA ALA A 253 -18.50 1.24 17.19
C ALA A 253 -18.02 -0.02 17.94
N MET A 254 -17.41 -0.96 17.24
CA MET A 254 -16.85 -2.18 17.82
C MET A 254 -15.69 -1.86 18.77
N LEU A 255 -14.83 -0.90 18.43
CA LEU A 255 -13.72 -0.48 19.28
C LEU A 255 -14.18 0.21 20.56
N ALA A 256 -15.18 1.09 20.47
CA ALA A 256 -15.77 1.74 21.64
C ALA A 256 -16.42 0.70 22.58
N ALA A 257 -17.06 -0.32 22.01
CA ALA A 257 -17.64 -1.43 22.79
C ALA A 257 -16.54 -2.28 23.47
N GLU A 258 -15.46 -2.60 22.76
CA GLU A 258 -14.29 -3.35 23.30
C GLU A 258 -13.65 -2.57 24.46
N GLU A 259 -13.42 -1.26 24.29
CA GLU A 259 -12.85 -0.40 25.33
C GLU A 259 -13.73 -0.38 26.58
N THR A 260 -15.05 -0.23 26.41
CA THR A 260 -16.02 -0.25 27.51
C THR A 260 -16.01 -1.61 28.23
N ALA A 261 -16.04 -2.71 27.49
CA ALA A 261 -16.00 -4.07 28.05
C ALA A 261 -14.68 -4.31 28.83
N ASN A 262 -13.58 -3.85 28.28
CA ASN A 262 -12.26 -3.93 28.89
C ASN A 262 -12.16 -3.12 30.19
N ALA A 263 -12.69 -1.90 30.21
CA ALA A 263 -12.73 -1.07 31.43
C ALA A 263 -13.56 -1.72 32.51
N LEU A 264 -14.71 -2.31 32.16
CA LEU A 264 -15.56 -3.05 33.11
C LEU A 264 -14.87 -4.30 33.67
N PHE A 265 -14.17 -5.05 32.78
CA PHE A 265 -13.40 -6.22 33.19
C PHE A 265 -12.25 -5.85 34.13
N ASP A 266 -11.47 -4.82 33.80
CA ASP A 266 -10.34 -4.36 34.62
C ASP A 266 -10.85 -3.83 35.99
N LYS A 267 -12.00 -3.14 36.02
CA LYS A 267 -12.64 -2.73 37.26
C LYS A 267 -13.05 -3.92 38.11
N ARG A 268 -13.63 -4.97 37.51
CA ARG A 268 -13.99 -6.21 38.20
C ARG A 268 -12.76 -6.92 38.74
N LEU A 269 -11.71 -7.05 37.94
CA LEU A 269 -10.44 -7.68 38.35
C LEU A 269 -9.82 -6.93 39.54
N ALA A 270 -9.75 -5.60 39.47
CA ALA A 270 -9.24 -4.78 40.57
C ALA A 270 -10.05 -4.95 41.88
N GLN A 271 -11.37 -5.05 41.78
CA GLN A 271 -12.23 -5.31 42.96
C GLN A 271 -11.93 -6.67 43.58
N GLU A 272 -11.78 -7.72 42.79
CA GLU A 272 -11.43 -9.07 43.26
C GLU A 272 -10.01 -9.11 43.86
N GLU A 273 -9.08 -8.36 43.32
CA GLU A 273 -7.72 -8.22 43.88
C GLU A 273 -7.69 -7.50 45.23
N VAL A 274 -8.44 -6.41 45.35
CA VAL A 274 -8.58 -5.70 46.65
C VAL A 274 -9.19 -6.61 47.68
N TRP A 275 -10.24 -7.36 47.31
CA TRP A 275 -10.91 -8.29 48.24
C TRP A 275 -9.95 -9.38 48.75
N ILE A 276 -9.10 -9.95 47.92
CA ILE A 276 -8.08 -10.94 48.33
C ILE A 276 -7.03 -10.32 49.26
N ARG A 277 -6.59 -9.08 49.00
CA ARG A 277 -5.59 -8.38 49.84
C ARG A 277 -6.12 -8.01 51.24
N GLN A 278 -7.44 -7.75 51.37
CA GLN A 278 -8.07 -7.39 52.66
C GLN A 278 -8.21 -8.55 53.65
N GLY A 279 -7.80 -9.75 53.28
CA GLY A 279 -7.52 -10.84 54.21
C GLY A 279 -8.66 -11.82 54.45
N ILE A 280 -8.33 -13.07 54.23
CA ILE A 280 -9.13 -14.25 54.55
C ILE A 280 -9.08 -14.50 56.07
N LYS A 281 -9.87 -13.82 56.91
CA LYS A 281 -9.90 -14.09 58.32
C LYS A 281 -11.02 -15.03 58.80
N ALA A 282 -11.95 -15.49 57.95
CA ALA A 282 -12.97 -16.46 58.33
C ALA A 282 -13.54 -17.25 57.15
N ARG A 283 -13.49 -18.60 57.23
CA ARG A 283 -14.10 -19.65 56.38
C ARG A 283 -13.30 -20.08 55.14
N ARG A 284 -12.40 -21.02 55.35
CA ARG A 284 -11.53 -21.65 54.32
C ARG A 284 -12.28 -22.23 53.11
N THR A 285 -13.40 -22.89 53.29
CA THR A 285 -14.07 -23.70 52.23
C THR A 285 -14.92 -22.90 51.25
N ARG A 286 -15.41 -21.69 51.64
CA ARG A 286 -16.27 -20.87 50.75
C ARG A 286 -15.48 -19.95 49.80
N ASN A 287 -14.19 -19.81 50.02
CA ASN A 287 -13.33 -18.86 49.30
C ASN A 287 -12.51 -19.49 48.16
N GLU A 288 -12.37 -20.83 48.10
CA GLU A 288 -11.58 -21.51 47.06
C GLU A 288 -12.14 -21.29 45.64
N GLY A 289 -13.47 -21.26 45.49
CA GLY A 289 -14.13 -20.97 44.21
C GLY A 289 -13.82 -19.55 43.71
N ARG A 290 -13.81 -18.56 44.63
CA ARG A 290 -13.53 -17.16 44.26
C ARG A 290 -12.04 -16.93 43.97
N VAL A 291 -11.15 -17.63 44.69
CA VAL A 291 -9.70 -17.64 44.34
C VAL A 291 -9.44 -18.27 42.99
N ARG A 292 -10.16 -19.35 42.66
CA ARG A 292 -10.07 -19.98 41.33
C ARG A 292 -10.56 -19.03 40.25
N ALA A 293 -11.72 -18.39 40.44
CA ALA A 293 -12.26 -17.38 39.53
C ALA A 293 -11.31 -16.19 39.32
N LEU A 294 -10.60 -15.70 40.36
CA LEU A 294 -9.60 -14.66 40.20
C LEU A 294 -8.38 -15.13 39.40
N LYS A 295 -7.93 -16.38 39.61
CA LYS A 295 -6.86 -16.93 38.78
C LYS A 295 -7.27 -17.03 37.30
N GLU A 296 -8.50 -17.43 37.03
CA GLU A 296 -9.08 -17.46 35.66
C GLU A 296 -9.12 -16.05 35.06
N LEU A 297 -9.60 -15.05 35.78
CA LEU A 297 -9.59 -13.65 35.33
C LEU A 297 -8.18 -13.12 35.05
N ARG A 298 -7.18 -13.50 35.86
CA ARG A 298 -5.77 -13.12 35.60
C ARG A 298 -5.21 -13.80 34.35
N VAL A 299 -5.54 -15.08 34.13
CA VAL A 299 -5.16 -15.79 32.91
C VAL A 299 -5.81 -15.14 31.69
N GLU A 300 -7.12 -14.85 31.77
CA GLU A 300 -7.85 -14.18 30.70
C GLU A 300 -7.24 -12.80 30.39
N ARG A 301 -6.91 -11.99 31.41
CA ARG A 301 -6.20 -10.73 31.21
C ARG A 301 -4.82 -10.92 30.58
N SER A 302 -4.04 -11.93 30.99
CA SER A 302 -2.71 -12.20 30.44
C SER A 302 -2.74 -12.67 28.98
N GLN A 303 -3.83 -13.30 28.56
CA GLN A 303 -4.05 -13.75 27.19
C GLN A 303 -4.61 -12.64 26.29
N ARG A 304 -5.08 -11.52 26.90
CA ARG A 304 -5.61 -10.38 26.16
C ARG A 304 -4.51 -9.72 25.34
N ARG A 305 -4.67 -9.69 24.04
CA ARG A 305 -3.79 -8.98 23.13
C ARG A 305 -4.17 -7.50 23.14
N GLU A 306 -3.40 -6.68 23.86
CA GLU A 306 -3.64 -5.24 23.91
C GLU A 306 -3.35 -4.59 22.54
N ARG A 307 -4.17 -3.62 22.17
CA ARG A 307 -3.89 -2.76 21.03
C ARG A 307 -2.69 -1.87 21.35
N GLN A 308 -1.81 -1.68 20.36
CA GLN A 308 -0.87 -0.57 20.41
C GLN A 308 -1.69 0.73 20.34
N GLY A 309 -1.47 1.63 21.30
CA GLY A 309 -2.26 2.84 21.48
C GLY A 309 -2.37 3.74 20.25
N LYS A 310 -3.29 4.71 20.26
CA LYS A 310 -3.34 5.79 19.28
C LYS A 310 -2.03 6.59 19.39
N ALA A 311 -1.39 6.85 18.27
CA ALA A 311 -0.20 7.67 18.23
C ALA A 311 -0.58 9.13 18.45
N ASN A 312 0.25 9.87 19.16
CA ASN A 312 0.06 11.28 19.47
C ASN A 312 1.28 12.03 18.93
N LEU A 313 1.30 12.26 17.62
CA LEU A 313 2.45 12.84 16.94
C LEU A 313 2.54 14.35 17.17
N GLN A 314 3.73 14.81 17.50
CA GLN A 314 4.10 16.23 17.52
C GLN A 314 5.30 16.43 16.58
N ILE A 315 5.24 17.47 15.78
CA ILE A 315 6.33 17.86 14.86
C ILE A 315 7.09 19.00 15.48
N GLU A 316 8.41 18.91 15.45
CA GLU A 316 9.27 20.04 15.81
C GLU A 316 9.14 21.15 14.75
N SER A 317 8.75 22.35 15.18
CA SER A 317 8.64 23.51 14.30
C SER A 317 9.84 24.42 14.48
N ALA A 318 10.58 24.65 13.40
CA ALA A 318 11.66 25.65 13.36
C ALA A 318 11.13 27.09 13.55
N GLU A 319 12.04 28.04 13.75
CA GLU A 319 11.69 29.46 13.67
C GLU A 319 10.94 29.76 12.36
N LYS A 320 9.97 30.68 12.43
CA LYS A 320 9.12 31.04 11.30
C LYS A 320 9.97 31.52 10.12
N SER A 321 9.84 30.89 8.96
CA SER A 321 10.37 31.41 7.69
C SER A 321 9.81 32.79 7.36
N GLY A 322 10.42 33.50 6.41
CA GLY A 322 9.84 34.69 5.82
C GLY A 322 8.40 34.43 5.31
N LYS A 323 7.62 35.48 5.07
CA LYS A 323 6.26 35.35 4.52
C LYS A 323 6.26 34.66 3.16
N GLN A 324 7.23 34.99 2.31
CA GLN A 324 7.52 34.33 1.02
C GLN A 324 8.58 33.28 1.26
N VAL A 325 8.23 32.01 0.99
CA VAL A 325 9.13 30.86 1.12
C VAL A 325 9.96 30.70 -0.15
N MET A 326 9.34 30.91 -1.32
CA MET A 326 10.01 30.76 -2.60
C MET A 326 9.27 31.55 -3.71
N LEU A 327 10.04 32.08 -4.66
CA LEU A 327 9.53 32.71 -5.89
C LEU A 327 10.18 32.00 -7.09
N LEU A 328 9.36 31.47 -7.98
CA LEU A 328 9.78 30.91 -9.26
C LEU A 328 9.31 31.86 -10.37
N GLU A 329 10.19 32.26 -11.27
CA GLU A 329 9.89 33.17 -12.38
C GLU A 329 10.35 32.55 -13.70
N ASN A 330 9.39 32.21 -14.58
CA ASN A 330 9.61 31.67 -15.92
C ASN A 330 10.61 30.49 -15.94
N VAL A 331 10.53 29.62 -14.95
CA VAL A 331 11.45 28.49 -14.76
C VAL A 331 11.21 27.44 -15.84
N SER A 332 12.28 27.07 -16.54
CA SER A 332 12.27 25.97 -17.49
C SER A 332 13.43 25.03 -17.23
N PHE A 333 13.21 23.74 -17.43
CA PHE A 333 14.23 22.72 -17.27
C PHE A 333 14.05 21.55 -18.25
N ALA A 334 15.17 21.12 -18.82
CA ALA A 334 15.28 19.89 -19.61
C ALA A 334 16.61 19.21 -19.29
N HIS A 335 16.65 17.88 -19.25
CA HIS A 335 17.92 17.16 -19.24
C HIS A 335 18.63 17.30 -20.60
N PRO A 336 19.97 17.21 -20.64
CA PRO A 336 20.73 17.30 -21.91
C PRO A 336 20.18 16.35 -22.97
N GLY A 337 19.71 16.92 -24.10
CA GLY A 337 19.14 16.14 -25.21
C GLY A 337 17.73 15.56 -24.97
N GLY A 338 17.11 15.84 -23.84
CA GLY A 338 15.77 15.37 -23.49
C GLY A 338 14.66 16.41 -23.70
N PRO A 339 13.41 16.02 -23.55
CA PRO A 339 12.27 16.93 -23.60
C PRO A 339 12.22 17.84 -22.38
N HIS A 340 11.53 18.97 -22.50
CA HIS A 340 11.26 19.85 -21.38
C HIS A 340 10.38 19.14 -20.32
N LEU A 341 10.89 19.06 -19.10
CA LEU A 341 10.14 18.55 -17.93
C LEU A 341 9.36 19.68 -17.23
N VAL A 342 9.89 20.89 -17.27
CA VAL A 342 9.22 22.12 -16.79
C VAL A 342 9.45 23.20 -17.83
N LYS A 343 8.41 23.96 -18.19
CA LYS A 343 8.46 25.02 -19.20
C LYS A 343 7.70 26.25 -18.74
N ASP A 344 8.41 27.40 -18.71
CA ASP A 344 7.87 28.74 -18.41
C ASP A 344 6.99 28.77 -17.14
N PHE A 345 7.39 28.04 -16.10
CA PHE A 345 6.62 27.91 -14.88
C PHE A 345 6.94 29.06 -13.91
N SER A 346 5.90 29.73 -13.43
CA SER A 346 5.99 30.80 -12.44
C SER A 346 5.05 30.57 -11.28
N MET A 347 5.53 30.76 -10.05
CA MET A 347 4.76 30.50 -8.84
C MET A 347 5.37 31.23 -7.64
N VAL A 348 4.53 31.64 -6.69
CA VAL A 348 4.92 32.14 -5.38
C VAL A 348 4.49 31.16 -4.30
N LEU A 349 5.44 30.54 -3.62
CA LEU A 349 5.19 29.68 -2.46
C LEU A 349 5.24 30.56 -1.20
N GLN A 350 4.14 30.56 -0.45
CA GLN A 350 4.01 31.31 0.79
C GLN A 350 4.14 30.39 2.01
N ARG A 351 4.39 31.00 3.16
CA ARG A 351 4.39 30.27 4.43
C ARG A 351 3.02 29.69 4.73
N GLN A 352 2.97 28.44 5.15
CA GLN A 352 1.77 27.66 5.45
C GLN A 352 1.02 27.16 4.21
N ASP A 353 1.53 27.37 3.01
CA ASP A 353 0.97 26.70 1.83
C ASP A 353 1.17 25.18 1.96
N ARG A 354 0.16 24.46 1.52
CA ARG A 354 0.17 23.00 1.42
C ARG A 354 -0.12 22.62 -0.02
N ILE A 355 0.94 22.25 -0.73
CA ILE A 355 0.88 22.06 -2.17
C ILE A 355 1.11 20.60 -2.51
N GLY A 356 0.15 20.00 -3.22
CA GLY A 356 0.25 18.69 -3.82
C GLY A 356 0.92 18.76 -5.19
N LEU A 357 1.74 17.78 -5.55
CA LEU A 357 2.27 17.62 -6.90
C LEU A 357 1.67 16.35 -7.51
N LEU A 358 0.99 16.52 -8.64
CA LEU A 358 0.22 15.49 -9.31
C LEU A 358 0.64 15.36 -10.78
N GLY A 359 0.72 14.14 -11.30
CA GLY A 359 1.04 13.87 -12.70
C GLY A 359 1.54 12.46 -12.91
N ALA A 360 1.61 12.03 -14.17
CA ALA A 360 2.12 10.72 -14.54
C ALA A 360 3.57 10.50 -14.07
N ASN A 361 3.98 9.25 -13.97
CA ASN A 361 5.36 8.93 -13.63
C ASN A 361 6.32 9.42 -14.73
N GLY A 362 7.45 10.02 -14.31
CA GLY A 362 8.45 10.58 -15.24
C GLY A 362 8.12 11.97 -15.78
N THR A 363 7.02 12.62 -15.40
CA THR A 363 6.66 13.97 -15.90
C THR A 363 7.48 15.11 -15.31
N GLY A 364 8.34 14.84 -14.30
CA GLY A 364 9.23 15.85 -13.73
C GLY A 364 8.84 16.34 -12.33
N LYS A 365 7.96 15.65 -11.59
CA LYS A 365 7.57 16.00 -10.20
C LYS A 365 8.78 16.15 -9.29
N THR A 366 9.59 15.10 -9.16
CA THR A 366 10.83 15.09 -8.36
C THR A 366 11.87 16.07 -8.92
N THR A 367 11.90 16.30 -10.24
CA THR A 367 12.78 17.29 -10.87
C THR A 367 12.41 18.72 -10.43
N LEU A 368 11.12 19.05 -10.41
CA LEU A 368 10.65 20.35 -9.92
C LEU A 368 11.02 20.54 -8.44
N LEU A 369 10.83 19.51 -7.60
CA LEU A 369 11.27 19.57 -6.20
C LEU A 369 12.76 19.84 -6.09
N LYS A 370 13.64 19.15 -6.84
CA LYS A 370 15.09 19.35 -6.84
C LYS A 370 15.48 20.75 -7.31
N LEU A 371 14.78 21.32 -8.30
CA LEU A 371 14.96 22.72 -8.72
C LEU A 371 14.60 23.68 -7.58
N MET A 372 13.46 23.47 -6.92
CA MET A 372 13.01 24.28 -5.79
C MET A 372 14.00 24.22 -4.62
N LEU A 373 14.54 23.05 -4.32
CA LEU A 373 15.50 22.84 -3.23
C LEU A 373 16.91 23.34 -3.57
N GLY A 374 17.26 23.47 -4.85
CA GLY A 374 18.58 23.92 -5.30
C GLY A 374 19.54 22.80 -5.58
N ASP A 375 19.07 21.56 -5.64
CA ASP A 375 19.85 20.40 -6.05
C ASP A 375 20.09 20.37 -7.58
N LEU A 376 19.24 21.11 -8.33
CA LEU A 376 19.36 21.33 -9.78
C LEU A 376 19.23 22.83 -10.09
N GLU A 377 19.96 23.26 -11.13
CA GLU A 377 19.87 24.61 -11.68
C GLU A 377 18.86 24.63 -12.84
N PRO A 378 17.97 25.65 -12.95
CA PRO A 378 17.07 25.78 -14.08
C PRO A 378 17.83 26.07 -15.37
N THR A 379 17.33 25.56 -16.52
CA THR A 379 17.90 25.89 -17.84
C THR A 379 17.62 27.37 -18.19
N SER A 380 16.50 27.91 -17.76
CA SER A 380 16.14 29.33 -17.86
C SER A 380 15.18 29.72 -16.74
N GLY A 381 15.04 31.04 -16.49
CA GLY A 381 14.25 31.58 -15.40
C GLY A 381 15.06 31.75 -14.12
N ASN A 382 14.38 32.14 -13.04
CA ASN A 382 15.00 32.39 -11.75
C ASN A 382 14.22 31.73 -10.61
N ILE A 383 14.93 31.29 -9.57
CA ILE A 383 14.33 30.75 -8.34
C ILE A 383 14.95 31.46 -7.14
N GLU A 384 14.13 32.32 -6.51
CA GLU A 384 14.52 32.99 -5.28
C GLU A 384 14.00 32.22 -4.07
N ARG A 385 14.90 31.87 -3.13
CA ARG A 385 14.57 31.15 -1.89
C ARG A 385 14.55 32.12 -0.73
N GLY A 386 13.51 32.01 0.12
CA GLY A 386 13.34 32.83 1.30
C GLY A 386 14.47 32.66 2.31
N THR A 387 14.57 33.61 3.23
CA THR A 387 15.56 33.59 4.31
C THR A 387 15.15 32.61 5.41
N ARG A 388 16.12 31.99 6.10
CA ARG A 388 15.93 31.03 7.22
C ARG A 388 15.06 29.82 6.85
N LEU A 389 15.26 29.29 5.63
CA LEU A 389 14.56 28.10 5.19
C LEU A 389 15.25 26.86 5.78
N GLU A 390 14.53 26.12 6.64
CA GLU A 390 14.95 24.84 7.18
C GLU A 390 14.09 23.75 6.55
N VAL A 391 14.73 22.96 5.66
CA VAL A 391 14.05 21.95 4.83
C VAL A 391 14.24 20.58 5.45
N ALA A 392 13.14 19.85 5.63
CA ALA A 392 13.19 18.40 5.87
C ALA A 392 12.63 17.66 4.66
N TYR A 393 13.46 16.84 4.03
CA TYR A 393 13.12 16.08 2.81
C TYR A 393 13.08 14.58 3.10
N PHE A 394 11.91 13.96 2.92
CA PHE A 394 11.64 12.58 3.31
C PHE A 394 12.46 11.56 2.51
N ASP A 395 12.58 11.72 1.18
CA ASP A 395 13.30 10.75 0.34
C ASP A 395 14.80 10.69 0.67
N GLN A 396 15.44 11.84 0.92
CA GLN A 396 16.86 11.88 1.32
C GLN A 396 17.11 11.12 2.65
N MET A 397 16.09 10.99 3.50
CA MET A 397 16.22 10.28 4.78
C MET A 397 16.19 8.76 4.66
N ARG A 398 15.61 8.20 3.58
CA ARG A 398 15.62 6.74 3.35
C ARG A 398 17.05 6.16 3.35
N HIS A 399 18.00 6.88 2.78
CA HIS A 399 19.41 6.49 2.75
C HIS A 399 20.18 6.74 4.07
N GLN A 400 19.57 7.42 5.05
CA GLN A 400 20.19 7.77 6.32
C GLN A 400 19.89 6.78 7.46
N LEU A 401 19.14 5.71 7.21
CA LEU A 401 18.93 4.64 8.19
C LEU A 401 20.10 3.68 8.17
N ASP A 402 20.78 3.57 9.32
CA ASP A 402 21.78 2.54 9.55
C ASP A 402 21.08 1.24 9.95
N LEU A 403 21.14 0.25 9.05
CA LEU A 403 20.44 -1.02 9.22
C LEU A 403 20.97 -1.86 10.39
N GLU A 404 22.24 -1.65 10.79
CA GLU A 404 22.85 -2.39 11.89
C GLU A 404 22.56 -1.77 13.26
N LYS A 405 22.25 -0.48 13.32
CA LYS A 405 21.87 0.21 14.54
C LYS A 405 20.45 -0.09 14.96
N THR A 406 20.18 0.08 16.26
CA THR A 406 18.81 -0.03 16.80
C THR A 406 17.94 1.14 16.35
N VAL A 407 16.61 0.98 16.48
CA VAL A 407 15.66 2.07 16.20
C VAL A 407 15.97 3.31 17.05
N ILE A 408 16.27 3.12 18.34
CA ILE A 408 16.67 4.21 19.26
C ILE A 408 17.93 4.91 18.77
N ASP A 409 18.96 4.17 18.41
CA ASP A 409 20.25 4.75 18.00
C ASP A 409 20.14 5.49 16.65
N ASN A 410 19.27 5.04 15.77
CA ASN A 410 18.99 5.75 14.51
C ASN A 410 18.29 7.09 14.71
N LEU A 411 17.52 7.25 15.80
CA LEU A 411 16.81 8.48 16.12
C LEU A 411 17.65 9.43 16.99
N ALA A 412 18.24 8.91 18.06
CA ALA A 412 18.83 9.73 19.12
C ALA A 412 20.35 9.60 19.27
N GLU A 413 21.01 8.78 18.43
CA GLU A 413 22.47 8.62 18.41
C GLU A 413 23.08 8.35 19.81
N GLY A 414 22.41 7.50 20.59
CA GLY A 414 22.86 7.11 21.94
C GLY A 414 22.40 8.05 23.07
N ARG A 415 21.53 9.04 22.80
CA ARG A 415 20.92 9.87 23.84
C ARG A 415 19.61 9.27 24.32
N ASP A 416 19.28 9.46 25.59
CA ASP A 416 17.99 9.03 26.15
C ASP A 416 16.87 10.03 25.89
N PHE A 417 17.20 11.28 25.58
CA PHE A 417 16.27 12.38 25.35
C PHE A 417 16.53 13.06 24.01
N ILE A 418 15.46 13.49 23.39
CA ILE A 418 15.44 14.33 22.19
C ILE A 418 14.64 15.60 22.50
N GLU A 419 15.01 16.70 21.87
CA GLU A 419 14.29 17.95 21.97
C GLU A 419 13.19 17.99 20.90
N ILE A 420 11.95 18.22 21.31
CA ILE A 420 10.79 18.36 20.42
C ILE A 420 9.99 19.58 20.91
N ASP A 421 9.81 20.57 20.05
CA ASP A 421 9.09 21.82 20.35
C ASP A 421 9.67 22.54 21.60
N GLY A 422 11.01 22.52 21.75
CA GLY A 422 11.70 23.10 22.90
C GLY A 422 11.55 22.32 24.22
N GLN A 423 11.00 21.11 24.18
CA GLN A 423 10.83 20.24 25.34
C GLN A 423 11.66 18.96 25.20
N ASN A 424 12.36 18.60 26.27
CA ASN A 424 13.08 17.33 26.34
C ASN A 424 12.08 16.17 26.51
N ARG A 425 12.00 15.27 25.52
CA ARG A 425 11.19 14.05 25.57
C ARG A 425 12.07 12.81 25.59
N HIS A 426 11.68 11.82 26.39
CA HIS A 426 12.37 10.53 26.40
C HIS A 426 12.13 9.81 25.07
N VAL A 427 13.21 9.28 24.44
CA VAL A 427 13.20 8.65 23.11
C VAL A 427 12.18 7.52 22.99
N LEU A 428 12.06 6.66 24.01
CA LEU A 428 11.06 5.56 24.00
C LEU A 428 9.63 6.08 24.03
N SER A 429 9.36 7.20 24.72
CA SER A 429 8.04 7.82 24.73
C SER A 429 7.70 8.39 23.36
N TYR A 430 8.66 9.07 22.72
CA TYR A 430 8.50 9.60 21.38
C TYR A 430 8.30 8.50 20.34
N LEU A 431 9.11 7.43 20.39
CA LEU A 431 8.94 6.27 19.51
C LEU A 431 7.61 5.53 19.75
N GLY A 432 7.09 5.59 20.97
CA GLY A 432 5.76 5.08 21.30
C GLY A 432 4.65 5.78 20.51
N ASP A 433 4.79 7.09 20.24
CA ASP A 433 3.86 7.85 19.41
C ASP A 433 3.84 7.35 17.95
N PHE A 434 4.96 6.76 17.49
CA PHE A 434 5.07 6.10 16.17
C PHE A 434 4.81 4.59 16.24
N LEU A 435 4.13 4.13 17.29
CA LEU A 435 3.71 2.74 17.47
C LEU A 435 4.87 1.74 17.63
N PHE A 436 6.03 2.18 18.14
CA PHE A 436 7.10 1.28 18.54
C PHE A 436 6.97 0.88 20.01
N SER A 437 6.87 -0.42 20.28
CA SER A 437 6.98 -0.91 21.64
C SER A 437 8.43 -0.73 22.16
N PRO A 438 8.65 -0.64 23.50
CA PRO A 438 10.00 -0.53 24.06
C PRO A 438 10.93 -1.66 23.68
N GLN A 439 10.41 -2.87 23.45
CA GLN A 439 11.19 -4.00 22.98
C GLN A 439 11.57 -3.82 21.51
N ARG A 440 10.62 -3.40 20.66
CA ARG A 440 10.83 -3.21 19.24
C ARG A 440 11.78 -2.04 18.97
N ALA A 441 11.72 -0.99 19.77
CA ALA A 441 12.62 0.15 19.70
C ALA A 441 14.11 -0.22 19.92
N ARG A 442 14.40 -1.33 20.60
CA ARG A 442 15.74 -1.84 20.84
C ARG A 442 16.23 -2.84 19.80
N THR A 443 15.43 -3.18 18.79
CA THR A 443 15.86 -4.11 17.72
C THR A 443 16.62 -3.37 16.61
N PRO A 444 17.57 -4.04 15.92
CA PRO A 444 18.23 -3.46 14.74
C PRO A 444 17.24 -3.17 13.61
N VAL A 445 17.48 -2.09 12.86
CA VAL A 445 16.59 -1.65 11.77
C VAL A 445 16.46 -2.69 10.66
N LYS A 446 17.47 -3.53 10.43
CA LYS A 446 17.40 -4.64 9.47
C LYS A 446 16.28 -5.65 9.77
N ALA A 447 15.89 -5.79 11.03
CA ALA A 447 14.82 -6.70 11.46
C ALA A 447 13.42 -6.08 11.39
N LEU A 448 13.31 -4.81 10.95
CA LEU A 448 12.04 -4.12 10.78
C LEU A 448 11.40 -4.47 9.43
N SER A 449 10.06 -4.53 9.41
CA SER A 449 9.27 -4.54 8.18
C SER A 449 9.38 -3.22 7.41
N GLY A 450 8.96 -3.20 6.13
CA GLY A 450 8.92 -1.97 5.32
C GLY A 450 8.14 -0.85 6.00
N GLY A 451 6.93 -1.14 6.48
CA GLY A 451 6.08 -0.16 7.19
C GLY A 451 6.68 0.33 8.52
N GLU A 452 7.38 -0.53 9.28
CA GLU A 452 8.10 -0.10 10.48
C GLU A 452 9.28 0.83 10.13
N ARG A 453 10.02 0.54 9.05
CA ARG A 453 11.08 1.42 8.56
C ARG A 453 10.54 2.78 8.13
N ALA A 454 9.40 2.79 7.43
CA ALA A 454 8.74 4.02 7.03
C ALA A 454 8.30 4.86 8.25
N ARG A 455 7.72 4.24 9.30
CA ARG A 455 7.39 4.93 10.57
C ARG A 455 8.63 5.48 11.28
N LEU A 456 9.74 4.75 11.27
CA LEU A 456 11.01 5.25 11.83
C LEU A 456 11.53 6.46 11.05
N LEU A 457 11.42 6.43 9.72
CA LEU A 457 11.78 7.57 8.87
C LEU A 457 10.92 8.79 9.18
N LEU A 458 9.61 8.61 9.36
CA LEU A 458 8.71 9.69 9.79
C LEU A 458 9.10 10.23 11.18
N ALA A 459 9.38 9.34 12.13
CA ALA A 459 9.86 9.76 13.45
C ALA A 459 11.14 10.60 13.36
N LYS A 460 12.08 10.17 12.52
CA LYS A 460 13.35 10.89 12.29
C LYS A 460 13.13 12.23 11.55
N LEU A 461 12.19 12.27 10.61
CA LEU A 461 11.81 13.49 9.89
C LEU A 461 11.23 14.53 10.86
N PHE A 462 10.27 14.12 11.68
CA PHE A 462 9.55 15.01 12.58
C PHE A 462 10.33 15.36 13.87
N SER A 463 11.45 14.71 14.12
CA SER A 463 12.38 15.09 15.21
C SER A 463 13.36 16.21 14.83
N LYS A 464 13.36 16.63 13.56
CA LYS A 464 14.22 17.73 13.10
C LYS A 464 13.40 19.02 12.99
N PRO A 465 13.96 20.15 13.46
CA PRO A 465 13.31 21.43 13.25
C PRO A 465 13.22 21.72 11.75
N ALA A 466 12.02 22.00 11.27
CA ALA A 466 11.79 22.34 9.87
C ALA A 466 10.66 23.37 9.74
N ASN A 467 10.74 24.22 8.72
CA ASN A 467 9.67 25.14 8.34
C ASN A 467 9.18 24.92 6.90
N LEU A 468 9.87 24.05 6.15
CA LEU A 468 9.43 23.47 4.87
C LEU A 468 9.60 21.95 4.92
N LEU A 469 8.47 21.22 4.84
CA LEU A 469 8.45 19.76 4.69
C LEU A 469 8.27 19.41 3.21
N VAL A 470 9.13 18.53 2.71
CA VAL A 470 9.04 17.98 1.36
C VAL A 470 8.91 16.46 1.49
N LEU A 471 7.76 15.95 1.04
CA LEU A 471 7.38 14.55 1.15
C LEU A 471 7.19 14.00 -0.26
N ASP A 472 8.09 13.10 -0.68
CA ASP A 472 8.00 12.44 -1.99
C ASP A 472 7.54 11.00 -1.78
N GLU A 473 6.30 10.71 -2.18
CA GLU A 473 5.60 9.43 -2.01
C GLU A 473 5.70 8.84 -0.59
N PRO A 474 5.36 9.60 0.46
CA PRO A 474 5.48 9.12 1.85
C PRO A 474 4.44 8.03 2.18
N THR A 475 3.40 7.92 1.38
CA THR A 475 2.28 6.97 1.54
C THR A 475 2.64 5.55 1.11
N ASN A 476 3.65 5.39 0.26
CA ASN A 476 4.14 4.08 -0.14
C ASN A 476 4.66 3.33 1.09
N ASP A 477 4.28 2.07 1.24
CA ASP A 477 4.65 1.17 2.35
C ASP A 477 4.03 1.51 3.73
N LEU A 478 3.14 2.50 3.84
CA LEU A 478 2.39 2.77 5.07
C LEU A 478 1.05 2.02 5.09
N ASP A 479 0.71 1.46 6.25
CA ASP A 479 -0.63 0.94 6.51
C ASP A 479 -1.63 2.09 6.66
N VAL A 480 -2.93 1.79 6.56
CA VAL A 480 -4.00 2.79 6.66
C VAL A 480 -3.92 3.63 7.96
N GLU A 481 -3.67 3.00 9.13
CA GLU A 481 -3.62 3.72 10.41
C GLU A 481 -2.44 4.71 10.51
N PRO A 482 -1.17 4.35 10.18
CA PRO A 482 -0.07 5.31 10.11
C PRO A 482 -0.29 6.41 9.07
N LEU A 483 -1.03 6.12 8.00
CA LEU A 483 -1.33 7.06 6.93
C LEU A 483 -2.32 8.13 7.40
N GLU A 484 -3.41 7.73 8.07
CA GLU A 484 -4.38 8.65 8.69
C GLU A 484 -3.70 9.56 9.71
N LEU A 485 -2.80 9.00 10.50
CA LEU A 485 -2.02 9.75 11.48
C LEU A 485 -1.07 10.75 10.81
N LEU A 486 -0.38 10.37 9.73
CA LEU A 486 0.46 11.28 8.95
C LEU A 486 -0.36 12.46 8.43
N GLU A 487 -1.55 12.23 7.91
CA GLU A 487 -2.48 13.27 7.43
C GLU A 487 -2.91 14.22 8.55
N GLU A 488 -3.28 13.69 9.71
CA GLU A 488 -3.64 14.50 10.88
C GLU A 488 -2.51 15.43 11.29
N VAL A 489 -1.29 14.87 11.37
CA VAL A 489 -0.10 15.63 11.74
C VAL A 489 0.26 16.68 10.69
N LEU A 490 0.23 16.33 9.40
CA LEU A 490 0.49 17.27 8.30
C LEU A 490 -0.56 18.38 8.27
N SER A 491 -1.83 18.05 8.57
CA SER A 491 -2.90 19.05 8.65
C SER A 491 -2.73 20.01 9.83
N ALA A 492 -2.14 19.59 10.93
CA ALA A 492 -1.84 20.41 12.10
C ALA A 492 -0.51 21.19 11.98
N TYR A 493 0.36 20.81 11.05
CA TYR A 493 1.69 21.41 10.89
C TYR A 493 1.60 22.89 10.50
N LYS A 494 2.39 23.76 11.18
CA LYS A 494 2.37 25.22 11.01
C LYS A 494 3.35 25.74 9.96
N GLY A 495 4.17 24.87 9.37
CA GLY A 495 5.09 25.20 8.28
C GLY A 495 4.45 25.01 6.90
N THR A 496 5.27 25.09 5.88
CA THR A 496 4.89 24.85 4.47
C THR A 496 5.11 23.40 4.11
N VAL A 497 4.21 22.82 3.32
CA VAL A 497 4.26 21.40 2.92
C VAL A 497 4.25 21.29 1.39
N LEU A 498 5.19 20.54 0.84
CA LEU A 498 5.17 20.06 -0.55
C LEU A 498 4.99 18.53 -0.51
N LEU A 499 3.90 18.03 -1.07
CA LEU A 499 3.52 16.63 -1.03
C LEU A 499 3.40 16.06 -2.44
N VAL A 500 4.27 15.14 -2.81
CA VAL A 500 4.06 14.27 -3.98
C VAL A 500 3.36 13.02 -3.49
N SER A 501 2.19 12.73 -4.01
CA SER A 501 1.47 11.50 -3.69
C SER A 501 0.56 11.07 -4.82
N HIS A 502 0.38 9.77 -4.96
CA HIS A 502 -0.63 9.13 -5.80
C HIS A 502 -1.87 8.70 -5.00
N ASP A 503 -1.84 8.84 -3.67
CA ASP A 503 -3.02 8.63 -2.81
C ASP A 503 -3.94 9.87 -2.89
N ARG A 504 -5.08 9.68 -3.55
CA ARG A 504 -6.10 10.72 -3.79
C ARG A 504 -6.65 11.26 -2.48
N ALA A 505 -6.92 10.37 -1.51
CA ALA A 505 -7.46 10.75 -0.21
C ALA A 505 -6.47 11.62 0.59
N SER A 506 -5.19 11.26 0.59
CA SER A 506 -4.15 12.06 1.25
C SER A 506 -4.01 13.45 0.62
N LEU A 507 -4.11 13.57 -0.71
CA LEU A 507 -4.11 14.87 -1.37
C LEU A 507 -5.32 15.70 -0.94
N ASP A 508 -6.53 15.13 -0.94
CA ASP A 508 -7.74 15.87 -0.54
C ASP A 508 -7.75 16.28 0.94
N ASN A 509 -7.15 15.47 1.82
CA ASN A 509 -7.12 15.73 3.27
C ASN A 509 -6.03 16.73 3.70
N VAL A 510 -4.92 16.83 2.95
CA VAL A 510 -3.73 17.57 3.40
C VAL A 510 -3.54 18.88 2.63
N VAL A 511 -3.76 18.91 1.29
CA VAL A 511 -3.31 20.03 0.48
C VAL A 511 -4.39 21.08 0.22
N THR A 512 -3.95 22.32 0.06
CA THR A 512 -4.84 23.47 -0.26
C THR A 512 -4.84 23.81 -1.75
N SER A 513 -3.77 23.46 -2.47
CA SER A 513 -3.69 23.56 -3.93
C SER A 513 -2.82 22.43 -4.49
N THR A 514 -2.97 22.15 -5.78
CA THR A 514 -2.29 21.07 -6.46
C THR A 514 -1.63 21.56 -7.74
N LEU A 515 -0.33 21.29 -7.91
CA LEU A 515 0.42 21.48 -9.14
C LEU A 515 0.29 20.23 -10.00
N VAL A 516 -0.38 20.36 -11.15
CA VAL A 516 -0.61 19.24 -12.07
C VAL A 516 0.32 19.32 -13.25
N PHE A 517 1.04 18.24 -13.53
CA PHE A 517 1.89 18.08 -14.71
C PHE A 517 1.06 17.54 -15.86
N GLU A 518 0.66 18.43 -16.78
CA GLU A 518 -0.24 18.10 -17.90
C GLU A 518 0.49 17.48 -19.12
N GLY A 519 1.81 17.31 -19.00
CA GLY A 519 2.68 16.81 -20.08
C GLY A 519 3.31 17.95 -20.90
N GLY A 520 4.36 17.61 -21.70
CA GLY A 520 5.10 18.59 -22.50
C GLY A 520 5.75 19.72 -21.70
N GLY A 521 6.06 19.48 -20.42
CA GLY A 521 6.66 20.45 -19.49
C GLY A 521 5.68 21.46 -18.90
N ARG A 522 4.39 21.36 -19.21
CA ARG A 522 3.38 22.27 -18.67
C ARG A 522 3.00 21.87 -17.25
N VAL A 523 3.16 22.80 -16.31
CA VAL A 523 2.73 22.66 -14.92
C VAL A 523 1.68 23.73 -14.63
N ARG A 524 0.55 23.34 -14.05
CA ARG A 524 -0.56 24.25 -13.74
C ARG A 524 -1.03 24.05 -12.31
N GLU A 525 -1.34 25.17 -11.65
CA GLU A 525 -1.89 25.15 -10.30
C GLU A 525 -3.44 25.09 -10.33
N TYR A 526 -4.00 24.26 -9.46
CA TYR A 526 -5.42 24.10 -9.22
C TYR A 526 -5.72 24.24 -7.74
N VAL A 527 -6.85 24.83 -7.38
CA VAL A 527 -7.28 24.98 -6.00
C VAL A 527 -7.85 23.68 -5.47
N GLY A 528 -7.41 23.25 -4.30
CA GLY A 528 -7.82 22.00 -3.65
C GLY A 528 -6.92 20.81 -3.99
N GLY A 529 -7.33 19.63 -3.50
CA GLY A 529 -6.66 18.35 -3.75
C GLY A 529 -7.07 17.72 -5.09
N TYR A 530 -7.12 16.39 -5.11
CA TYR A 530 -7.50 15.62 -6.30
C TYR A 530 -8.92 15.91 -6.79
N GLU A 531 -9.91 15.89 -5.88
CA GLU A 531 -11.30 16.21 -6.25
C GLU A 531 -11.45 17.66 -6.73
N GLY A 532 -10.68 18.60 -6.13
CA GLY A 532 -10.63 19.99 -6.56
C GLY A 532 -10.16 20.11 -8.01
N TRP A 533 -9.12 19.39 -8.39
CA TRP A 533 -8.63 19.30 -9.76
C TRP A 533 -9.66 18.73 -10.72
N ILE A 534 -10.31 17.60 -10.39
CA ILE A 534 -11.34 16.96 -11.22
C ILE A 534 -12.52 17.92 -11.46
N ARG A 535 -13.00 18.63 -10.42
CA ARG A 535 -14.10 19.61 -10.54
C ARG A 535 -13.75 20.79 -11.45
N GLN A 536 -12.48 21.15 -11.57
CA GLN A 536 -11.98 22.22 -12.45
C GLN A 536 -11.68 21.74 -13.88
N GLY A 537 -12.17 20.54 -14.27
CA GLY A 537 -12.04 19.98 -15.62
C GLY A 537 -10.77 19.14 -15.81
N GLY A 538 -10.11 18.77 -14.74
CA GLY A 538 -9.01 17.80 -14.76
C GLY A 538 -9.50 16.44 -15.21
N ALA A 539 -8.68 15.73 -15.97
CA ALA A 539 -8.92 14.34 -16.33
C ALA A 539 -7.64 13.53 -16.06
N ALA A 540 -7.75 12.51 -15.24
CA ALA A 540 -6.70 11.52 -15.12
C ALA A 540 -6.65 10.74 -16.45
N LYS A 541 -5.77 11.16 -17.38
CA LYS A 541 -5.55 10.42 -18.63
C LYS A 541 -4.75 9.17 -18.31
N PRO A 542 -5.22 7.97 -18.73
CA PRO A 542 -4.53 6.71 -18.54
C PRO A 542 -3.21 6.61 -19.29
#